data_a303d83c3550982b7943c4f98f002035
#
_entry.id   a303d83c3550982b7943c4f98f002035
#
_cell.length_a   1.000
_cell.length_b   1.000
_cell.length_c   1.000
_cell.angle_alpha   90.00
_cell.angle_beta   90.00
_cell.angle_gamma   90.00
#
_symmetry.space_group_name_H-M   'P 1'
#
loop_
_entity.id
_entity.type
_entity.pdbx_description
1 polymer ?
#
loop_
_entity_poly.entity_id
_entity_poly.type
_entity_poly.pdbx_seq_one_letter_code
_entity_poly.pdbx_strand_id
1 'polypeptide(L)'
;MSAQQEASMANILDLVDRRQFIATLGGAAAVAAMGHEERAEALEHYAESRLNELAAQNGGAAQAAQDQPFPTVAELEAQIETRTTRRGLGNVFGNGRTNVRRLEKMPEKPTLLDFFRLRFQPANHVLQSAKRALDTGMKEEVILACLLHDVALNLMHVDHGWWGAQLFEPYVPEKTTFAIRYHQTLRFFADEEAGYEYPDTYHRLFGVDYVPPPHIQAAYKMLRNHKWYMEPRLVTVNDLYSFDPKAIVSIDPFVDIVSRHFKQPKEGLGNDNSPVAHMWRTLANPDAPL
;
A
#
# COMPACT_ATOMS: atom_id res chain seq x y z
N MET A 1 31.32 1.30 2.30
CA MET A 1 30.11 0.48 2.43
C MET A 1 30.57 -0.97 2.50
N SER A 2 30.14 -1.74 3.51
CA SER A 2 30.62 -3.11 3.70
C SER A 2 29.82 -4.05 2.82
N ALA A 3 30.44 -5.13 2.35
CA ALA A 3 29.82 -6.20 1.56
C ALA A 3 28.56 -6.83 2.20
N GLN A 4 28.28 -6.54 3.48
CA GLN A 4 27.07 -6.93 4.18
C GLN A 4 25.87 -6.00 3.92
N GLN A 5 26.10 -4.78 3.43
CA GLN A 5 25.02 -3.87 3.01
C GLN A 5 24.51 -4.16 1.59
N GLU A 6 25.34 -4.77 0.72
CA GLU A 6 24.94 -5.19 -0.62
C GLU A 6 24.08 -6.46 -0.63
N ALA A 7 24.16 -7.29 0.39
CA ALA A 7 23.39 -8.56 0.47
C ALA A 7 21.93 -8.42 0.93
N SER A 8 21.49 -7.22 1.29
CA SER A 8 20.14 -6.99 1.89
C SER A 8 19.16 -6.25 0.98
N MET A 9 19.47 -6.05 -0.29
CA MET A 9 18.59 -5.35 -1.23
C MET A 9 17.98 -6.32 -2.23
N ALA A 10 16.98 -7.08 -1.80
CA ALA A 10 16.09 -7.72 -2.76
C ALA A 10 15.39 -6.61 -3.56
N ASN A 11 15.71 -6.55 -4.84
CA ASN A 11 15.14 -5.61 -5.77
C ASN A 11 13.75 -6.12 -6.19
N ILE A 12 12.82 -5.22 -6.48
CA ILE A 12 11.55 -5.55 -7.13
C ILE A 12 11.73 -6.49 -8.34
N LEU A 13 12.89 -6.43 -8.99
CA LEU A 13 13.29 -7.33 -10.08
C LEU A 13 13.30 -8.81 -9.70
N ASP A 14 13.64 -9.14 -8.46
CA ASP A 14 13.71 -10.52 -8.00
C ASP A 14 12.34 -11.14 -7.75
N LEU A 15 11.31 -10.29 -7.64
CA LEU A 15 9.93 -10.69 -7.41
C LEU A 15 9.11 -10.79 -8.71
N VAL A 16 9.59 -10.20 -9.82
CA VAL A 16 8.82 -10.07 -11.05
C VAL A 16 9.25 -11.09 -12.11
N ASP A 17 8.48 -12.17 -12.25
CA ASP A 17 8.51 -12.99 -13.46
C ASP A 17 7.64 -12.35 -14.54
N ARG A 18 8.28 -11.87 -15.62
CA ARG A 18 7.60 -11.18 -16.72
C ARG A 18 6.48 -12.02 -17.36
N ARG A 19 6.64 -13.33 -17.48
CA ARG A 19 5.63 -14.21 -18.10
C ARG A 19 4.43 -14.36 -17.19
N GLN A 20 4.67 -14.57 -15.90
CA GLN A 20 3.61 -14.66 -14.91
C GLN A 20 2.87 -13.33 -14.76
N PHE A 21 3.60 -12.21 -14.71
CA PHE A 21 3.01 -10.87 -14.68
C PHE A 21 2.07 -10.64 -15.87
N ILE A 22 2.53 -10.89 -17.10
CA ILE A 22 1.70 -10.74 -18.30
C ILE A 22 0.48 -11.68 -18.28
N ALA A 23 0.65 -12.91 -17.80
CA ALA A 23 -0.45 -13.87 -17.68
C ALA A 23 -1.50 -13.43 -16.65
N THR A 24 -1.07 -12.88 -15.52
CA THR A 24 -1.96 -12.36 -14.46
C THR A 24 -2.85 -11.21 -14.96
N LEU A 25 -2.34 -10.40 -15.88
CA LEU A 25 -3.06 -9.27 -16.49
C LEU A 25 -3.91 -9.65 -17.72
N GLY A 26 -4.10 -10.94 -18.00
CA GLY A 26 -4.91 -11.39 -19.11
C GLY A 26 -4.17 -11.56 -20.44
N GLY A 27 -2.83 -11.54 -20.41
CA GLY A 27 -1.97 -11.79 -21.56
C GLY A 27 -1.41 -10.53 -22.23
N ALA A 28 -0.53 -10.74 -23.21
CA ALA A 28 0.21 -9.65 -23.87
C ALA A 28 -0.69 -8.61 -24.55
N ALA A 29 -1.85 -9.02 -25.08
CA ALA A 29 -2.80 -8.10 -25.71
C ALA A 29 -3.47 -7.17 -24.70
N ALA A 30 -3.82 -7.69 -23.52
CA ALA A 30 -4.38 -6.88 -22.43
C ALA A 30 -3.35 -5.85 -21.94
N VAL A 31 -2.11 -6.29 -21.70
CA VAL A 31 -1.01 -5.40 -21.28
C VAL A 31 -0.71 -4.34 -22.34
N ALA A 32 -0.79 -4.67 -23.63
CA ALA A 32 -0.57 -3.71 -24.71
C ALA A 32 -1.68 -2.63 -24.79
N ALA A 33 -2.90 -2.97 -24.35
CA ALA A 33 -4.02 -2.04 -24.32
C ALA A 33 -3.98 -1.08 -23.10
N MET A 34 -3.22 -1.42 -22.05
CA MET A 34 -3.08 -0.58 -20.86
C MET A 34 -2.20 0.62 -21.14
N GLY A 35 -2.52 1.75 -20.50
CA GLY A 35 -1.65 2.91 -20.43
C GLY A 35 -0.35 2.60 -19.67
N HIS A 36 0.64 3.47 -19.81
CA HIS A 36 1.95 3.26 -19.16
C HIS A 36 1.85 3.35 -17.64
N GLU A 37 1.05 4.26 -17.12
CA GLU A 37 0.79 4.42 -15.69
C GLU A 37 0.10 3.18 -15.13
N GLU A 38 -0.96 2.72 -15.79
CA GLU A 38 -1.66 1.49 -15.41
C GLU A 38 -0.74 0.27 -15.36
N ARG A 39 0.22 0.18 -16.29
CA ARG A 39 1.23 -0.91 -16.26
C ARG A 39 2.18 -0.79 -15.08
N ALA A 40 2.60 0.44 -14.75
CA ALA A 40 3.48 0.64 -13.60
C ALA A 40 2.78 0.26 -12.29
N GLU A 41 1.55 0.68 -12.10
CA GLU A 41 0.75 0.35 -10.93
C GLU A 41 0.43 -1.14 -10.84
N ALA A 42 0.09 -1.76 -11.99
CA ALA A 42 -0.11 -3.20 -12.05
C ALA A 42 1.17 -3.98 -11.68
N LEU A 43 2.35 -3.45 -12.03
CA LEU A 43 3.62 -4.04 -11.64
C LEU A 43 3.87 -3.93 -10.14
N GLU A 44 3.66 -2.77 -9.55
CA GLU A 44 3.81 -2.56 -8.11
C GLU A 44 2.88 -3.49 -7.33
N HIS A 45 1.61 -3.53 -7.71
CA HIS A 45 0.64 -4.43 -7.09
C HIS A 45 1.03 -5.91 -7.25
N TYR A 46 1.54 -6.31 -8.41
CA TYR A 46 2.03 -7.68 -8.62
C TYR A 46 3.23 -7.98 -7.73
N ALA A 47 4.20 -7.08 -7.64
CA ALA A 47 5.38 -7.23 -6.79
C ALA A 47 4.99 -7.32 -5.31
N GLU A 48 4.07 -6.48 -4.85
CA GLU A 48 3.53 -6.50 -3.49
C GLU A 48 2.80 -7.82 -3.19
N SER A 49 1.96 -8.29 -4.12
CA SER A 49 1.27 -9.57 -4.00
C SER A 49 2.26 -10.73 -3.89
N ARG A 50 3.33 -10.72 -4.69
CA ARG A 50 4.39 -11.74 -4.63
C ARG A 50 5.18 -11.66 -3.33
N LEU A 51 5.47 -10.47 -2.85
CA LEU A 51 6.12 -10.28 -1.55
C LEU A 51 5.28 -10.89 -0.41
N ASN A 52 3.98 -10.64 -0.42
CA ASN A 52 3.06 -11.17 0.58
C ASN A 52 2.93 -12.69 0.51
N GLU A 53 2.88 -13.27 -0.69
CA GLU A 53 2.90 -14.73 -0.88
C GLU A 53 4.19 -15.36 -0.31
N LEU A 54 5.33 -14.76 -0.59
CA LEU A 54 6.63 -15.25 -0.09
C LEU A 54 6.77 -15.06 1.42
N ALA A 55 6.29 -13.95 1.97
CA ALA A 55 6.25 -13.73 3.41
C ALA A 55 5.35 -14.75 4.11
N ALA A 56 4.21 -15.09 3.52
CA ALA A 56 3.31 -16.13 4.03
C ALA A 56 3.97 -17.52 4.01
N GLN A 57 4.71 -17.85 2.95
CA GLN A 57 5.45 -19.11 2.83
C GLN A 57 6.60 -19.23 3.84
N ASN A 58 7.20 -18.11 4.23
CA ASN A 58 8.32 -18.06 5.19
C ASN A 58 7.88 -18.00 6.67
N GLY A 59 6.60 -18.19 6.95
CA GLY A 59 6.09 -18.32 8.32
C GLY A 59 5.92 -16.98 9.07
N GLY A 60 5.64 -15.90 8.33
CA GLY A 60 5.35 -14.60 8.92
C GLY A 60 4.18 -14.64 9.92
N ALA A 61 4.17 -13.69 10.86
CA ALA A 61 3.18 -13.60 11.94
C ALA A 61 1.70 -13.55 11.45
N ALA A 62 1.48 -13.25 10.16
CA ALA A 62 0.18 -13.39 9.51
C ALA A 62 -0.30 -14.84 9.39
N GLN A 63 0.62 -15.81 9.49
CA GLN A 63 0.32 -17.24 9.35
C GLN A 63 -0.52 -17.78 10.53
N ALA A 64 -0.33 -17.28 11.74
CA ALA A 64 -1.08 -17.74 12.91
C ALA A 64 -2.60 -17.47 12.81
N ALA A 65 -3.01 -16.56 11.94
CA ALA A 65 -4.41 -16.29 11.65
C ALA A 65 -4.96 -17.09 10.46
N GLN A 66 -4.11 -17.85 9.75
CA GLN A 66 -4.47 -18.52 8.49
C GLN A 66 -4.97 -19.96 8.64
N ASP A 67 -4.82 -20.57 9.82
CA ASP A 67 -5.14 -21.99 10.03
C ASP A 67 -6.63 -22.29 10.30
N GLN A 68 -7.50 -21.27 10.24
CA GLN A 68 -8.93 -21.53 10.33
C GLN A 68 -9.54 -21.79 8.95
N PRO A 69 -10.33 -22.85 8.79
CA PRO A 69 -10.99 -23.10 7.52
C PRO A 69 -11.93 -21.94 7.17
N PHE A 70 -11.86 -21.51 5.93
CA PHE A 70 -12.79 -20.47 5.44
C PHE A 70 -14.22 -21.01 5.45
N PRO A 71 -15.18 -20.26 6.00
CA PRO A 71 -16.57 -20.65 5.87
C PRO A 71 -17.02 -20.57 4.42
N THR A 72 -17.91 -21.47 4.03
CA THR A 72 -18.54 -21.42 2.72
C THR A 72 -19.52 -20.23 2.63
N VAL A 73 -19.86 -19.82 1.40
CA VAL A 73 -20.87 -18.75 1.19
C VAL A 73 -22.19 -19.11 1.88
N ALA A 74 -22.61 -20.36 1.78
CA ALA A 74 -23.84 -20.83 2.42
C ALA A 74 -23.79 -20.72 3.97
N GLU A 75 -22.65 -21.01 4.59
CA GLU A 75 -22.46 -20.83 6.02
C GLU A 75 -22.46 -19.35 6.43
N LEU A 76 -21.93 -18.47 5.57
CA LEU A 76 -21.99 -17.03 5.80
C LEU A 76 -23.41 -16.50 5.64
N GLU A 77 -24.09 -16.87 4.58
CA GLU A 77 -25.47 -16.46 4.31
C GLU A 77 -26.42 -16.89 5.43
N ALA A 78 -26.24 -18.11 5.98
CA ALA A 78 -27.03 -18.61 7.10
C ALA A 78 -26.81 -17.82 8.41
N GLN A 79 -25.72 -17.07 8.51
CA GLN A 79 -25.37 -16.28 9.72
C GLN A 79 -25.68 -14.80 9.60
N ILE A 80 -26.10 -14.33 8.42
CA ILE A 80 -26.31 -12.92 8.14
C ILE A 80 -27.79 -12.57 8.29
N GLU A 81 -28.08 -11.63 9.17
CA GLU A 81 -29.41 -11.05 9.23
C GLU A 81 -29.76 -10.32 7.93
N THR A 82 -31.01 -10.39 7.50
CA THR A 82 -31.51 -9.78 6.26
C THR A 82 -31.19 -8.29 6.12
N ARG A 83 -31.00 -7.57 7.20
CA ARG A 83 -30.60 -6.16 7.20
C ARG A 83 -29.16 -5.93 6.77
N THR A 84 -28.27 -6.84 7.12
CA THR A 84 -26.84 -6.75 6.74
C THR A 84 -26.62 -7.11 5.29
N THR A 85 -27.47 -7.97 4.72
CA THR A 85 -27.42 -8.32 3.30
C THR A 85 -27.70 -7.12 2.39
N ARG A 86 -28.52 -6.16 2.82
CA ARG A 86 -28.78 -4.93 2.05
C ARG A 86 -27.60 -3.95 1.97
N ARG A 87 -26.60 -4.08 2.82
CA ARG A 87 -25.41 -3.23 2.80
C ARG A 87 -24.31 -3.73 1.85
N GLY A 88 -24.67 -4.69 1.00
CA GLY A 88 -23.72 -5.23 0.03
C GLY A 88 -22.53 -5.79 0.79
N LEU A 89 -22.65 -6.98 1.28
CA LEU A 89 -21.48 -7.71 1.71
C LEU A 89 -20.44 -7.58 0.62
N GLY A 90 -19.25 -7.20 0.97
CA GLY A 90 -18.11 -7.06 0.05
C GLY A 90 -17.88 -8.25 -0.87
N ASN A 91 -18.59 -9.35 -0.64
CA ASN A 91 -18.67 -10.52 -1.48
C ASN A 91 -19.18 -10.23 -2.90
N VAL A 92 -19.95 -9.15 -3.10
CA VAL A 92 -20.41 -8.73 -4.44
C VAL A 92 -19.23 -8.36 -5.34
N PHE A 93 -18.16 -7.88 -4.76
CA PHE A 93 -16.92 -7.54 -5.45
C PHE A 93 -15.82 -8.59 -5.28
N GLY A 94 -16.13 -9.65 -4.55
CA GLY A 94 -15.25 -10.81 -4.45
C GLY A 94 -15.05 -11.45 -5.82
N ASN A 95 -13.84 -11.84 -6.12
CA ASN A 95 -13.39 -12.50 -7.35
C ASN A 95 -13.99 -13.91 -7.58
N GLY A 96 -15.23 -14.15 -7.19
CA GLY A 96 -15.92 -15.45 -7.32
C GLY A 96 -15.39 -16.55 -6.38
N ARG A 97 -14.57 -16.21 -5.39
CA ARG A 97 -14.17 -17.17 -4.35
C ARG A 97 -15.36 -17.42 -3.42
N THR A 98 -15.73 -18.66 -3.30
CA THR A 98 -16.85 -19.13 -2.46
C THR A 98 -16.54 -19.10 -0.97
N ASN A 99 -15.29 -18.91 -0.59
CA ASN A 99 -14.85 -18.93 0.82
C ASN A 99 -14.46 -17.53 1.25
N VAL A 100 -15.14 -17.00 2.27
CA VAL A 100 -14.79 -15.74 2.90
C VAL A 100 -14.14 -16.05 4.26
N ARG A 101 -12.89 -15.61 4.43
CA ARG A 101 -12.19 -15.74 5.69
C ARG A 101 -12.82 -14.79 6.71
N ARG A 102 -13.24 -15.33 7.86
CA ARG A 102 -13.55 -14.48 9.01
C ARG A 102 -12.27 -14.08 9.69
N LEU A 103 -12.10 -12.77 9.81
CA LEU A 103 -11.03 -12.19 10.61
C LEU A 103 -11.49 -11.95 12.03
N GLU A 104 -10.52 -11.76 12.93
CA GLU A 104 -10.79 -11.33 14.28
C GLU A 104 -11.59 -10.02 14.26
N LYS A 105 -12.60 -9.92 15.14
CA LYS A 105 -13.48 -8.75 15.19
C LYS A 105 -12.70 -7.51 15.60
N MET A 106 -12.90 -6.42 14.86
CA MET A 106 -12.35 -5.12 15.23
C MET A 106 -12.92 -4.64 16.58
N PRO A 107 -12.13 -3.93 17.40
CA PRO A 107 -12.66 -3.23 18.57
C PRO A 107 -13.81 -2.28 18.20
N GLU A 108 -14.67 -1.96 19.17
CA GLU A 108 -15.75 -0.99 18.95
C GLU A 108 -15.23 0.39 18.51
N LYS A 109 -14.08 0.79 19.02
CA LYS A 109 -13.36 2.02 18.66
C LYS A 109 -11.98 1.69 18.15
N PRO A 110 -11.88 1.19 16.91
CA PRO A 110 -10.60 0.74 16.36
C PRO A 110 -9.63 1.90 16.15
N THR A 111 -8.37 1.63 16.35
CA THR A 111 -7.25 2.53 16.06
C THR A 111 -6.60 2.18 14.73
N LEU A 112 -5.70 3.05 14.23
CA LEU A 112 -4.87 2.73 13.07
C LEU A 112 -4.02 1.47 13.31
N LEU A 113 -3.55 1.25 14.54
CA LEU A 113 -2.76 0.07 14.90
C LEU A 113 -3.60 -1.22 14.81
N ASP A 114 -4.87 -1.16 15.22
CA ASP A 114 -5.80 -2.29 15.08
C ASP A 114 -6.04 -2.60 13.60
N PHE A 115 -6.17 -1.56 12.77
CA PHE A 115 -6.28 -1.73 11.33
C PHE A 115 -5.06 -2.46 10.75
N PHE A 116 -3.84 -2.05 11.05
CA PHE A 116 -2.62 -2.72 10.60
C PHE A 116 -2.52 -4.17 11.08
N ARG A 117 -2.91 -4.44 12.32
CA ARG A 117 -2.82 -5.78 12.91
C ARG A 117 -3.91 -6.73 12.41
N LEU A 118 -5.11 -6.23 12.17
CA LEU A 118 -6.30 -7.07 11.99
C LEU A 118 -6.87 -7.02 10.56
N ARG A 119 -6.56 -6.01 9.74
CA ARG A 119 -7.20 -5.81 8.44
C ARG A 119 -6.25 -5.62 7.28
N PHE A 120 -5.15 -4.92 7.49
CA PHE A 120 -4.22 -4.59 6.43
C PHE A 120 -3.23 -5.74 6.21
N GLN A 121 -3.61 -6.70 5.38
CA GLN A 121 -2.83 -7.91 5.11
C GLN A 121 -1.53 -7.63 4.32
N PRO A 122 -1.50 -6.76 3.30
CA PRO A 122 -0.28 -6.46 2.55
C PRO A 122 0.63 -5.47 3.28
N ALA A 123 0.66 -5.49 4.60
CA ALA A 123 1.41 -4.53 5.39
C ALA A 123 2.94 -4.65 5.23
N ASN A 124 3.47 -5.82 4.82
CA ASN A 124 4.91 -6.07 4.88
C ASN A 124 5.75 -5.09 4.05
N HIS A 125 5.27 -4.70 2.86
CA HIS A 125 5.93 -3.71 2.01
C HIS A 125 6.00 -2.34 2.69
N VAL A 126 4.89 -1.78 3.11
CA VAL A 126 4.87 -0.45 3.74
C VAL A 126 5.60 -0.44 5.07
N LEU A 127 5.59 -1.56 5.82
CA LEU A 127 6.36 -1.70 7.05
C LEU A 127 7.87 -1.73 6.78
N GLN A 128 8.33 -2.39 5.72
CA GLN A 128 9.72 -2.34 5.29
C GLN A 128 10.12 -0.93 4.85
N SER A 129 9.27 -0.26 4.07
CA SER A 129 9.49 1.13 3.64
C SER A 129 9.65 2.08 4.83
N ALA A 130 8.73 1.99 5.79
CA ALA A 130 8.79 2.77 7.02
C ALA A 130 10.01 2.41 7.90
N LYS A 131 10.35 1.10 7.99
CA LYS A 131 11.53 0.64 8.74
C LYS A 131 12.83 1.18 8.16
N ARG A 132 12.96 1.15 6.84
CA ARG A 132 14.11 1.73 6.15
C ARG A 132 14.22 3.23 6.43
N ALA A 133 13.11 3.97 6.35
CA ALA A 133 13.08 5.39 6.67
C ALA A 133 13.48 5.66 8.15
N LEU A 134 13.02 4.82 9.08
CA LEU A 134 13.36 4.89 10.49
C LEU A 134 14.85 4.63 10.71
N ASP A 135 15.40 3.56 10.14
CA ASP A 135 16.81 3.16 10.31
C ASP A 135 17.80 4.16 9.72
N THR A 136 17.37 4.90 8.71
CA THR A 136 18.16 5.97 8.09
C THR A 136 17.97 7.33 8.74
N GLY A 137 17.19 7.40 9.83
CA GLY A 137 16.99 8.62 10.62
C GLY A 137 16.18 9.70 9.90
N MET A 138 15.26 9.31 9.05
CA MET A 138 14.37 10.26 8.37
C MET A 138 13.38 10.89 9.35
N LYS A 139 12.77 12.00 8.94
CA LYS A 139 11.75 12.69 9.73
C LYS A 139 10.51 11.80 9.93
N GLU A 140 9.86 11.94 11.06
CA GLU A 140 8.68 11.13 11.42
C GLU A 140 7.53 11.27 10.43
N GLU A 141 7.35 12.45 9.82
CA GLU A 141 6.34 12.67 8.79
C GLU A 141 6.59 11.82 7.52
N VAL A 142 7.87 11.63 7.16
CA VAL A 142 8.27 10.74 6.05
C VAL A 142 8.07 9.28 6.43
N ILE A 143 8.46 8.89 7.65
CA ILE A 143 8.27 7.52 8.15
C ILE A 143 6.78 7.18 8.14
N LEU A 144 5.93 8.09 8.62
CA LEU A 144 4.47 7.89 8.59
C LEU A 144 3.94 7.85 7.15
N ALA A 145 4.46 8.67 6.24
CA ALA A 145 4.09 8.60 4.83
C ALA A 145 4.48 7.25 4.21
N CYS A 146 5.67 6.73 4.49
CA CYS A 146 6.09 5.39 4.06
C CYS A 146 5.18 4.29 4.60
N LEU A 147 4.66 4.44 5.82
CA LEU A 147 3.73 3.49 6.43
C LEU A 147 2.35 3.49 5.75
N LEU A 148 1.94 4.62 5.16
CA LEU A 148 0.57 4.82 4.69
C LEU A 148 0.43 4.90 3.17
N HIS A 149 1.54 5.01 2.39
CA HIS A 149 1.50 5.40 0.98
C HIS A 149 0.66 4.46 0.11
N ASP A 150 0.71 3.14 0.38
CA ASP A 150 0.06 2.11 -0.41
C ASP A 150 -1.21 1.52 0.22
N VAL A 151 -1.71 2.08 1.31
CA VAL A 151 -2.95 1.57 1.94
C VAL A 151 -4.12 1.59 0.96
N ALA A 152 -4.20 2.59 0.09
CA ALA A 152 -5.26 2.69 -0.89
C ALA A 152 -5.07 1.79 -2.13
N LEU A 153 -3.89 1.21 -2.35
CA LEU A 153 -3.56 0.39 -3.52
C LEU A 153 -4.51 -0.81 -3.69
N ASN A 154 -4.90 -1.45 -2.59
CA ASN A 154 -5.83 -2.58 -2.61
C ASN A 154 -7.27 -2.19 -2.97
N LEU A 155 -7.62 -0.91 -2.82
CA LEU A 155 -8.94 -0.39 -3.17
C LEU A 155 -8.95 0.19 -4.58
N MET A 156 -7.88 0.88 -4.95
CA MET A 156 -7.74 1.59 -6.23
C MET A 156 -6.29 1.51 -6.72
N HIS A 157 -6.05 0.79 -7.79
CA HIS A 157 -4.70 0.66 -8.35
C HIS A 157 -4.22 1.95 -8.99
N VAL A 158 -5.09 2.57 -9.80
CA VAL A 158 -4.77 3.83 -10.50
C VAL A 158 -4.85 4.99 -9.52
N ASP A 159 -3.81 5.81 -9.50
CA ASP A 159 -3.71 6.98 -8.63
C ASP A 159 -3.87 6.67 -7.12
N HIS A 160 -3.42 5.50 -6.65
CA HIS A 160 -3.56 5.15 -5.24
C HIS A 160 -2.91 6.15 -4.29
N GLY A 161 -1.83 6.81 -4.71
CA GLY A 161 -1.22 7.91 -3.94
C GLY A 161 -2.17 9.09 -3.77
N TRP A 162 -2.90 9.48 -4.81
CA TRP A 162 -3.91 10.53 -4.72
C TRP A 162 -5.07 10.13 -3.80
N TRP A 163 -5.60 8.91 -3.98
CA TRP A 163 -6.69 8.39 -3.17
C TRP A 163 -6.26 8.18 -1.71
N GLY A 164 -5.07 7.66 -1.47
CA GLY A 164 -4.49 7.52 -0.14
C GLY A 164 -4.33 8.86 0.57
N ALA A 165 -3.89 9.88 -0.15
CA ALA A 165 -3.80 11.23 0.40
C ALA A 165 -5.16 11.76 0.85
N GLN A 166 -6.23 11.62 0.04
CA GLN A 166 -7.58 12.02 0.43
C GLN A 166 -8.08 11.27 1.68
N LEU A 167 -7.75 9.97 1.74
CA LEU A 167 -8.15 9.12 2.85
C LEU A 167 -7.52 9.55 4.17
N PHE A 168 -6.25 9.95 4.15
CA PHE A 168 -5.49 10.27 5.35
C PHE A 168 -5.42 11.75 5.71
N GLU A 169 -5.77 12.64 4.79
CA GLU A 169 -5.69 14.09 4.99
C GLU A 169 -6.28 14.58 6.34
N PRO A 170 -7.44 14.07 6.81
CA PRO A 170 -7.99 14.52 8.09
C PRO A 170 -7.19 14.11 9.33
N TYR A 171 -6.28 13.12 9.20
CA TYR A 171 -5.65 12.45 10.33
C TYR A 171 -4.16 12.78 10.49
N VAL A 172 -3.48 13.15 9.41
CA VAL A 172 -2.02 13.29 9.39
C VAL A 172 -1.59 14.72 9.05
N PRO A 173 -0.32 15.10 9.33
CA PRO A 173 0.22 16.39 8.90
C PRO A 173 0.15 16.57 7.38
N GLU A 174 -0.04 17.82 6.94
CA GLU A 174 -0.10 18.20 5.52
C GLU A 174 1.10 17.70 4.70
N LYS A 175 2.30 17.70 5.29
CA LYS A 175 3.50 17.16 4.64
C LYS A 175 3.40 15.65 4.37
N THR A 176 2.83 14.91 5.31
CA THR A 176 2.60 13.46 5.16
C THR A 176 1.61 13.20 4.04
N THR A 177 0.51 13.94 4.01
CA THR A 177 -0.49 13.87 2.92
C THR A 177 0.14 14.22 1.57
N PHE A 178 0.96 15.27 1.52
CA PHE A 178 1.68 15.67 0.32
C PHE A 178 2.65 14.59 -0.16
N ALA A 179 3.36 13.96 0.75
CA ALA A 179 4.28 12.86 0.43
C ALA A 179 3.54 11.66 -0.15
N ILE A 180 2.44 11.22 0.47
CA ILE A 180 1.59 10.14 -0.04
C ILE A 180 1.07 10.47 -1.43
N ARG A 181 0.55 11.68 -1.63
CA ARG A 181 -0.08 12.11 -2.88
C ARG A 181 0.82 12.01 -4.10
N TYR A 182 2.10 12.32 -3.94
CA TYR A 182 3.00 12.53 -5.07
C TYR A 182 4.11 11.49 -5.20
N HIS A 183 4.18 10.47 -4.33
CA HIS A 183 5.24 9.46 -4.42
C HIS A 183 5.24 8.75 -5.78
N GLN A 184 4.07 8.40 -6.31
CA GLN A 184 3.96 7.71 -7.60
C GLN A 184 4.47 8.55 -8.78
N THR A 185 4.24 9.86 -8.78
CA THR A 185 4.72 10.75 -9.84
C THR A 185 6.23 10.69 -9.96
N LEU A 186 6.93 10.64 -8.83
CA LEU A 186 8.38 10.72 -8.79
C LEU A 186 9.09 9.44 -9.22
N ARG A 187 8.42 8.31 -9.24
CA ARG A 187 9.00 7.02 -9.67
C ARG A 187 9.51 7.02 -11.11
N PHE A 188 8.98 7.86 -11.96
CA PHE A 188 9.39 7.97 -13.37
C PHE A 188 10.61 8.87 -13.62
N PHE A 189 11.15 9.49 -12.60
CA PHE A 189 12.22 10.47 -12.73
C PHE A 189 13.37 10.15 -11.77
N ALA A 190 14.54 9.82 -12.32
CA ALA A 190 15.73 9.63 -11.53
C ALA A 190 16.09 10.87 -10.73
N ASP A 191 16.72 10.67 -9.58
CA ASP A 191 17.27 11.71 -8.72
C ASP A 191 18.44 11.13 -7.93
N GLU A 192 19.61 11.14 -8.52
CA GLU A 192 20.83 10.56 -7.95
C GLU A 192 21.22 11.22 -6.63
N GLU A 193 20.96 12.53 -6.49
CA GLU A 193 21.24 13.27 -5.24
C GLU A 193 20.39 12.74 -4.07
N ALA A 194 19.17 12.30 -4.38
CA ALA A 194 18.27 11.68 -3.41
C ALA A 194 18.48 10.16 -3.27
N GLY A 195 19.38 9.57 -4.05
CA GLY A 195 19.64 8.13 -4.07
C GLY A 195 18.57 7.33 -4.80
N TYR A 196 17.85 7.93 -5.77
CA TYR A 196 16.87 7.26 -6.60
C TYR A 196 17.40 7.08 -8.03
N GLU A 197 17.74 5.86 -8.37
CA GLU A 197 18.03 5.44 -9.74
C GLU A 197 16.73 4.95 -10.40
N TYR A 198 16.56 5.28 -11.69
CA TYR A 198 15.40 4.77 -12.42
C TYR A 198 15.49 3.24 -12.55
N PRO A 199 14.49 2.47 -12.08
CA PRO A 199 14.62 1.01 -12.01
C PRO A 199 14.74 0.35 -13.38
N ASP A 200 15.67 -0.60 -13.53
CA ASP A 200 15.80 -1.43 -14.74
C ASP A 200 14.52 -2.16 -15.11
N THR A 201 13.70 -2.51 -14.14
CA THR A 201 12.39 -3.13 -14.37
C THR A 201 11.50 -2.20 -15.18
N TYR A 202 11.51 -0.91 -14.90
CA TYR A 202 10.75 0.07 -15.66
C TYR A 202 11.27 0.23 -17.07
N HIS A 203 12.60 0.19 -17.28
CA HIS A 203 13.16 0.15 -18.62
C HIS A 203 12.71 -1.08 -19.42
N ARG A 204 12.60 -2.24 -18.78
CA ARG A 204 12.13 -3.47 -19.43
C ARG A 204 10.62 -3.46 -19.74
N LEU A 205 9.83 -2.78 -18.92
CA LEU A 205 8.38 -2.73 -19.08
C LEU A 205 7.91 -1.64 -20.03
N PHE A 206 8.51 -0.46 -19.93
CA PHE A 206 8.09 0.72 -20.67
C PHE A 206 8.95 0.99 -21.91
N GLY A 207 10.18 0.46 -21.94
CA GLY A 207 11.21 0.79 -22.91
C GLY A 207 12.20 1.82 -22.38
N VAL A 208 13.41 1.81 -22.92
CA VAL A 208 14.49 2.74 -22.52
C VAL A 208 14.22 4.19 -22.98
N ASP A 209 13.35 4.36 -23.96
CA ASP A 209 12.93 5.63 -24.56
C ASP A 209 11.58 6.13 -24.05
N TYR A 210 11.06 5.48 -22.99
CA TYR A 210 9.78 5.87 -22.44
C TYR A 210 9.79 7.31 -21.90
N VAL A 211 8.81 8.08 -22.32
CA VAL A 211 8.57 9.43 -21.86
C VAL A 211 7.23 9.46 -21.11
N PRO A 212 7.23 9.85 -19.83
CA PRO A 212 5.98 9.97 -19.08
C PRO A 212 4.96 10.91 -19.76
N PRO A 213 3.65 10.66 -19.61
CA PRO A 213 2.61 11.52 -20.15
C PRO A 213 2.75 12.99 -19.72
N PRO A 214 2.22 13.95 -20.50
CA PRO A 214 2.39 15.38 -20.22
C PRO A 214 1.92 15.82 -18.83
N HIS A 215 0.87 15.21 -18.29
CA HIS A 215 0.37 15.54 -16.95
C HIS A 215 1.34 15.10 -15.85
N ILE A 216 2.01 13.94 -16.00
CA ILE A 216 3.05 13.46 -15.08
C ILE A 216 4.29 14.35 -15.17
N GLN A 217 4.69 14.76 -16.37
CA GLN A 217 5.80 15.70 -16.54
C GLN A 217 5.49 17.06 -15.89
N ALA A 218 4.27 17.57 -16.05
CA ALA A 218 3.84 18.82 -15.43
C ALA A 218 3.84 18.73 -13.89
N ALA A 219 3.34 17.62 -13.35
CA ALA A 219 3.38 17.36 -11.92
C ALA A 219 4.83 17.28 -11.39
N TYR A 220 5.72 16.56 -12.08
CA TYR A 220 7.14 16.53 -11.73
C TYR A 220 7.79 17.91 -11.73
N LYS A 221 7.54 18.72 -12.75
CA LYS A 221 8.06 20.09 -12.84
C LYS A 221 7.57 20.96 -11.68
N MET A 222 6.32 20.83 -11.29
CA MET A 222 5.77 21.50 -10.11
C MET A 222 6.47 21.02 -8.83
N LEU A 223 6.63 19.71 -8.69
CA LEU A 223 7.24 19.10 -7.50
C LEU A 223 8.70 19.51 -7.32
N ARG A 224 9.51 19.51 -8.39
CA ARG A 224 10.93 19.91 -8.32
C ARG A 224 11.14 21.31 -7.74
N ASN A 225 10.18 22.19 -7.88
CA ASN A 225 10.22 23.55 -7.36
C ASN A 225 9.47 23.72 -6.04
N HIS A 226 8.87 22.65 -5.52
CA HIS A 226 8.08 22.71 -4.30
C HIS A 226 8.96 22.58 -3.06
N LYS A 227 8.68 23.39 -2.03
CA LYS A 227 9.42 23.39 -0.74
C LYS A 227 9.44 22.02 -0.04
N TRP A 228 8.50 21.14 -0.36
CA TRP A 228 8.38 19.78 0.20
C TRP A 228 8.75 18.69 -0.81
N TYR A 229 9.51 18.99 -1.83
CA TYR A 229 9.90 18.02 -2.86
C TYR A 229 10.50 16.74 -2.26
N MET A 230 11.32 16.89 -1.22
CA MET A 230 12.00 15.75 -0.62
C MET A 230 11.07 14.78 0.12
N GLU A 231 9.92 15.23 0.60
CA GLU A 231 8.99 14.36 1.30
C GLU A 231 8.47 13.21 0.41
N PRO A 232 7.82 13.44 -0.74
CA PRO A 232 7.42 12.35 -1.64
C PRO A 232 8.62 11.65 -2.28
N ARG A 233 9.73 12.33 -2.53
CA ARG A 233 10.94 11.72 -3.07
C ARG A 233 11.51 10.66 -2.12
N LEU A 234 11.56 10.94 -0.84
CA LEU A 234 12.04 9.99 0.16
C LEU A 234 11.08 8.81 0.33
N VAL A 235 9.77 9.00 0.16
CA VAL A 235 8.82 7.88 0.09
C VAL A 235 9.16 7.00 -1.12
N THR A 236 9.32 7.56 -2.32
CA THR A 236 9.66 6.80 -3.54
C THR A 236 10.98 6.02 -3.40
N VAL A 237 12.00 6.61 -2.74
CA VAL A 237 13.27 5.91 -2.49
C VAL A 237 13.07 4.72 -1.56
N ASN A 238 12.33 4.89 -0.47
CA ASN A 238 12.12 3.81 0.49
C ASN A 238 11.21 2.72 -0.06
N ASP A 239 10.22 3.09 -0.86
CA ASP A 239 9.32 2.20 -1.57
C ASP A 239 10.12 1.24 -2.47
N LEU A 240 10.92 1.76 -3.39
CA LEU A 240 11.71 0.97 -4.35
C LEU A 240 12.53 -0.16 -3.70
N TYR A 241 13.07 0.08 -2.51
CA TYR A 241 13.98 -0.85 -1.82
C TYR A 241 13.31 -1.65 -0.68
N SER A 242 11.99 -1.79 -0.70
CA SER A 242 11.21 -2.41 0.39
C SER A 242 10.51 -3.71 -0.03
N PHE A 243 11.19 -4.52 -0.83
CA PHE A 243 10.68 -5.79 -1.37
C PHE A 243 11.54 -6.99 -0.96
N ASP A 244 12.09 -7.00 0.27
CA ASP A 244 12.82 -8.17 0.77
C ASP A 244 11.83 -9.24 1.27
N PRO A 245 11.72 -10.40 0.59
CA PRO A 245 10.78 -11.46 0.97
C PRO A 245 11.15 -12.16 2.28
N LYS A 246 12.36 -11.93 2.79
CA LYS A 246 12.84 -12.50 4.05
C LYS A 246 12.66 -11.55 5.23
N ALA A 247 12.47 -10.27 4.98
CA ALA A 247 12.26 -9.29 6.02
C ALA A 247 10.80 -9.29 6.48
N ILE A 248 10.59 -9.50 7.77
CA ILE A 248 9.28 -9.40 8.43
C ILE A 248 9.39 -8.26 9.44
N VAL A 249 8.58 -7.24 9.24
CA VAL A 249 8.57 -6.05 10.09
C VAL A 249 7.21 -5.93 10.77
N SER A 250 7.23 -5.79 12.11
CA SER A 250 5.99 -5.52 12.87
C SER A 250 5.68 -4.02 12.88
N ILE A 251 4.43 -3.69 13.24
CA ILE A 251 3.99 -2.29 13.44
C ILE A 251 4.59 -1.67 14.72
N ASP A 252 5.13 -2.46 15.64
CA ASP A 252 5.51 -2.01 16.98
C ASP A 252 6.56 -0.87 16.99
N PRO A 253 7.59 -0.85 16.14
CA PRO A 253 8.54 0.27 16.08
C PRO A 253 7.90 1.62 15.76
N PHE A 254 6.70 1.65 15.19
CA PHE A 254 6.05 2.86 14.71
C PHE A 254 4.95 3.37 15.65
N VAL A 255 4.64 2.65 16.74
CA VAL A 255 3.54 2.99 17.67
C VAL A 255 3.65 4.43 18.18
N ASP A 256 4.84 4.86 18.58
CA ASP A 256 5.06 6.21 19.11
C ASP A 256 4.93 7.28 18.02
N ILE A 257 5.42 7.01 16.81
CA ILE A 257 5.30 7.91 15.65
C ILE A 257 3.83 8.07 15.27
N VAL A 258 3.10 6.95 15.15
CA VAL A 258 1.65 6.97 14.92
C VAL A 258 0.93 7.77 15.99
N SER A 259 1.25 7.55 17.27
CA SER A 259 0.62 8.28 18.38
C SER A 259 0.86 9.78 18.34
N ARG A 260 2.03 10.21 17.86
CA ARG A 260 2.36 11.63 17.73
C ARG A 260 1.71 12.31 16.52
N HIS A 261 1.62 11.64 15.38
CA HIS A 261 1.30 12.25 14.10
C HIS A 261 -0.05 11.86 13.52
N PHE A 262 -0.61 10.69 13.86
CA PHE A 262 -1.94 10.29 13.44
C PHE A 262 -2.97 10.74 14.47
N LYS A 263 -3.72 11.78 14.15
CA LYS A 263 -4.67 12.42 15.05
C LYS A 263 -6.10 12.20 14.62
N GLN A 264 -6.96 11.98 15.58
CA GLN A 264 -8.38 12.07 15.36
C GLN A 264 -8.74 13.52 15.02
N PRO A 265 -9.50 13.80 13.94
CA PRO A 265 -9.94 15.16 13.64
C PRO A 265 -10.79 15.72 14.77
N LYS A 266 -10.75 17.04 14.95
CA LYS A 266 -11.52 17.73 16.00
C LYS A 266 -13.03 17.61 15.76
N GLU A 267 -13.41 17.69 14.49
CA GLU A 267 -14.77 17.49 14.02
C GLU A 267 -14.90 16.08 13.46
N GLY A 268 -16.05 15.47 13.59
CA GLY A 268 -16.34 14.18 12.99
C GLY A 268 -16.43 14.28 11.47
N LEU A 269 -16.43 13.15 10.80
CA LEU A 269 -16.49 13.04 9.36
C LEU A 269 -17.86 12.53 8.88
N GLY A 270 -18.27 13.05 7.73
CA GLY A 270 -19.53 12.64 7.10
C GLY A 270 -20.76 12.93 7.97
N ASN A 271 -21.76 12.08 7.87
CA ASN A 271 -23.04 12.24 8.59
C ASN A 271 -22.97 11.84 10.07
N ASP A 272 -21.95 11.13 10.46
CA ASP A 272 -21.76 10.66 11.84
C ASP A 272 -21.32 11.80 12.77
N ASN A 273 -20.53 12.73 12.27
CA ASN A 273 -19.89 13.80 13.03
C ASN A 273 -19.30 13.31 14.37
N SER A 274 -18.87 12.06 14.41
CA SER A 274 -18.30 11.41 15.58
C SER A 274 -16.80 11.63 15.63
N PRO A 275 -16.20 12.02 16.77
CA PRO A 275 -14.75 12.12 16.90
C PRO A 275 -14.04 10.78 16.74
N VAL A 276 -14.77 9.68 16.69
CA VAL A 276 -14.26 8.33 16.42
C VAL A 276 -14.73 7.79 15.06
N ALA A 277 -15.34 8.63 14.23
CA ALA A 277 -15.63 8.28 12.84
C ALA A 277 -14.33 8.27 12.05
N HIS A 278 -13.99 7.14 11.50
CA HIS A 278 -12.81 6.96 10.67
C HIS A 278 -13.04 5.84 9.67
N MET A 279 -12.20 5.79 8.63
CA MET A 279 -12.40 4.95 7.46
C MET A 279 -12.63 3.47 7.80
N TRP A 280 -11.90 2.91 8.74
CA TRP A 280 -12.02 1.49 9.13
C TRP A 280 -13.33 1.14 9.85
N ARG A 281 -14.03 2.12 10.40
CA ARG A 281 -15.40 1.93 10.90
C ARG A 281 -16.47 2.03 9.82
N THR A 282 -16.14 2.76 8.75
CA THR A 282 -17.07 3.03 7.65
C THR A 282 -16.88 2.09 6.47
N LEU A 283 -15.93 1.19 6.51
CA LEU A 283 -15.79 0.12 5.52
C LEU A 283 -17.08 -0.69 5.43
N ALA A 284 -17.52 -0.97 4.21
CA ALA A 284 -18.73 -1.73 3.96
C ALA A 284 -18.68 -3.15 4.56
N ASN A 285 -17.50 -3.71 4.66
CA ASN A 285 -17.25 -5.02 5.27
C ASN A 285 -16.05 -4.97 6.22
N PRO A 286 -16.24 -4.49 7.47
CA PRO A 286 -15.13 -4.29 8.41
C PRO A 286 -14.50 -5.60 8.91
N ASP A 287 -15.11 -6.75 8.63
CA ASP A 287 -14.59 -8.06 9.02
C ASP A 287 -13.84 -8.77 7.88
N ALA A 288 -13.72 -8.13 6.72
CA ALA A 288 -12.91 -8.61 5.61
C ALA A 288 -11.54 -7.88 5.55
N PRO A 289 -10.49 -8.54 5.04
CA PRO A 289 -9.23 -7.85 4.74
C PRO A 289 -9.44 -6.86 3.58
N LEU A 290 -8.65 -5.82 3.57
CA LEU A 290 -8.50 -4.95 2.41
C LEU A 290 -7.64 -5.62 1.35
#